data_1f4f544f25779b71b96424b744332e76
#
_entry.id   1f4f544f25779b71b96424b744332e76
#
_cell.length_a   1.000
_cell.length_b   1.000
_cell.length_c   1.000
_cell.angle_alpha   90.00
_cell.angle_beta   90.00
_cell.angle_gamma   90.00
#
_symmetry.space_group_name_H-M   'P 1'
#
loop_
_entity.id
_entity.type
_entity.pdbx_description
1 polymer ?
#
loop_
_entity_poly.entity_id
_entity_poly.type
_entity_poly.pdbx_seq_one_letter_code
_entity_poly.pdbx_strand_id
1 'polypeptide(L)'
;MTNPTNKLTARDVMRDAPVIPVIVLQKVEHAVPLARALVAGGIRMLEVTLRTPVALQCIEAIAKEVPEAVAGAGTIRSAADAQAALF
;
A
#
# COMPACT_ATOMS: atom_id res chain seq x y z
N MET A 1 -9.35 -18.35 2.35
CA MET A 1 -10.77 -17.96 2.47
C MET A 1 -10.87 -16.45 2.61
N THR A 2 -11.72 -15.84 1.85
CA THR A 2 -11.90 -14.39 1.92
C THR A 2 -12.81 -14.03 3.09
N ASN A 3 -12.49 -12.91 3.72
CA ASN A 3 -13.32 -12.34 4.77
C ASN A 3 -14.65 -11.89 4.14
N PRO A 4 -15.81 -12.32 4.64
CA PRO A 4 -17.10 -11.97 4.03
C PRO A 4 -17.41 -10.48 4.04
N THR A 5 -16.72 -9.69 4.86
CA THR A 5 -16.89 -8.23 4.88
C THR A 5 -15.91 -7.52 3.97
N ASN A 6 -15.04 -8.25 3.26
CA ASN A 6 -13.96 -7.74 2.43
C ASN A 6 -12.90 -6.95 3.19
N LYS A 7 -12.90 -7.04 4.50
CA LYS A 7 -11.86 -6.44 5.31
C LYS A 7 -10.71 -7.42 5.47
N LEU A 8 -9.49 -6.92 5.28
CA LEU A 8 -8.30 -7.75 5.46
C LEU A 8 -7.93 -7.82 6.94
N THR A 9 -7.65 -9.02 7.40
CA THR A 9 -7.10 -9.26 8.73
C THR A 9 -5.61 -9.49 8.60
N ALA A 10 -4.89 -9.46 9.73
CA ALA A 10 -3.46 -9.78 9.73
C ALA A 10 -3.20 -11.18 9.15
N ARG A 11 -4.10 -12.13 9.44
CA ARG A 11 -3.98 -13.48 8.90
C ARG A 11 -4.11 -13.50 7.38
N ASP A 12 -5.06 -12.74 6.83
CA ASP A 12 -5.26 -12.64 5.39
C ASP A 12 -4.03 -12.07 4.70
N VAL A 13 -3.44 -11.02 5.29
CA VAL A 13 -2.21 -10.41 4.78
C VAL A 13 -1.07 -11.42 4.75
N MET A 14 -0.88 -12.16 5.84
CA MET A 14 0.21 -13.14 5.93
C MET A 14 0.01 -14.31 4.97
N ARG A 15 -1.23 -14.64 4.67
CA ARG A 15 -1.56 -15.74 3.75
C ARG A 15 -1.32 -15.32 2.30
N ASP A 16 -1.75 -14.10 1.95
CA ASP A 16 -1.65 -13.59 0.58
C ASP A 16 -0.23 -13.23 0.20
N ALA A 17 0.52 -12.64 1.13
CA ALA A 17 1.84 -12.13 0.84
C ALA A 17 2.76 -12.36 2.04
N PRO A 18 3.51 -13.48 2.06
CA PRO A 18 4.46 -13.74 3.14
C PRO A 18 5.58 -12.68 3.19
N VAL A 19 5.79 -11.96 2.08
CA VAL A 19 6.74 -10.85 2.02
C VAL A 19 5.96 -9.59 1.67
N ILE A 20 6.06 -8.57 2.53
CA ILE A 20 5.45 -7.27 2.28
C ILE A 20 6.59 -6.27 2.03
N PRO A 21 6.78 -5.80 0.80
CA PRO A 21 7.85 -4.85 0.51
C PRO A 21 7.57 -3.51 1.18
N VAL A 22 8.62 -2.94 1.77
CA VAL A 22 8.60 -1.59 2.33
C VAL A 22 9.19 -0.67 1.26
N ILE A 23 8.40 0.28 0.79
CA ILE A 23 8.74 1.08 -0.38
C ILE A 23 8.91 2.53 0.00
N VAL A 24 10.01 3.14 -0.48
CA VAL A 24 10.23 4.58 -0.38
C VAL A 24 10.11 5.15 -1.79
N LEU A 25 9.09 5.97 -2.02
CA LEU A 25 8.85 6.57 -3.32
C LEU A 25 9.22 8.04 -3.30
N GLN A 26 10.06 8.46 -4.24
CA GLN A 26 10.51 9.84 -4.38
C GLN A 26 9.66 10.62 -5.39
N LYS A 27 8.95 9.93 -6.28
CA LYS A 27 8.14 10.55 -7.33
C LYS A 27 6.80 9.85 -7.47
N VAL A 28 5.73 10.63 -7.60
CA VAL A 28 4.38 10.09 -7.75
C VAL A 28 4.25 9.24 -9.00
N GLU A 29 4.90 9.63 -10.09
CA GLU A 29 4.81 8.91 -11.36
C GLU A 29 5.41 7.50 -11.31
N HIS A 30 6.16 7.16 -10.27
CA HIS A 30 6.70 5.81 -10.08
C HIS A 30 5.73 4.87 -9.35
N ALA A 31 4.72 5.43 -8.67
CA ALA A 31 3.87 4.64 -7.77
C ALA A 31 3.05 3.58 -8.50
N VAL A 32 2.30 3.99 -9.52
CA VAL A 32 1.40 3.09 -10.24
C VAL A 32 2.16 2.02 -11.03
N PRO A 33 3.21 2.38 -11.81
CA PRO A 33 3.98 1.37 -12.53
C PRO A 33 4.62 0.34 -11.58
N LEU A 34 5.15 0.79 -10.44
CA LEU A 34 5.75 -0.11 -9.47
C LEU A 34 4.71 -1.06 -8.89
N ALA A 35 3.55 -0.53 -8.49
CA ALA A 35 2.48 -1.36 -7.93
C ALA A 35 1.98 -2.39 -8.94
N ARG A 36 1.83 -2.00 -10.21
CA ARG A 36 1.42 -2.93 -11.26
C ARG A 36 2.44 -4.03 -11.47
N ALA A 37 3.74 -3.69 -11.44
CA ALA A 37 4.80 -4.67 -11.59
C ALA A 37 4.80 -5.67 -10.43
N LEU A 38 4.59 -5.20 -9.20
CA LEU A 38 4.54 -6.07 -8.03
C LEU A 38 3.33 -7.00 -8.06
N VAL A 39 2.17 -6.49 -8.44
CA VAL A 39 0.96 -7.31 -8.58
C VAL A 39 1.17 -8.37 -9.66
N ALA A 40 1.76 -8.01 -10.79
CA ALA A 40 2.05 -8.95 -11.86
C ALA A 40 3.00 -10.06 -11.39
N GLY A 41 3.88 -9.76 -10.44
CA GLY A 41 4.76 -10.75 -9.83
C GLY A 41 4.16 -11.51 -8.65
N GLY A 42 2.90 -11.27 -8.32
CA GLY A 42 2.22 -11.97 -7.24
C GLY A 42 2.25 -11.27 -5.89
N ILE A 43 2.81 -10.07 -5.82
CA ILE A 43 2.88 -9.30 -4.56
C ILE A 43 1.79 -8.24 -4.57
N ARG A 44 0.77 -8.41 -3.72
CA ARG A 44 -0.38 -7.52 -3.67
C ARG A 44 -0.37 -6.57 -2.48
N MET A 45 0.38 -6.90 -1.43
CA MET A 45 0.46 -6.10 -0.22
C MET A 45 1.72 -5.25 -0.25
N LEU A 46 1.58 -3.93 -0.16
CA LEU A 46 2.70 -3.01 -0.19
C LEU A 46 2.63 -2.04 0.97
N GLU A 47 3.77 -1.67 1.52
CA GLU A 47 3.84 -0.62 2.53
C GLU A 47 4.64 0.56 1.95
N VAL A 48 3.99 1.70 1.80
CA VAL A 48 4.64 2.93 1.34
C VAL A 48 4.98 3.77 2.57
N THR A 49 6.26 4.06 2.77
CA THR A 49 6.68 4.80 3.95
C THR A 49 6.37 6.29 3.81
N LEU A 50 5.95 6.92 4.92
CA LEU A 50 5.66 8.35 4.96
C LEU A 50 6.94 9.16 5.20
N ARG A 51 8.01 8.80 4.48
CA ARG A 51 9.32 9.47 4.61
C ARG A 51 9.57 10.50 3.53
N THR A 52 8.71 10.56 2.52
CA THR A 52 8.86 11.51 1.44
C THR A 52 7.62 12.38 1.35
N PRO A 53 7.76 13.62 0.78
CA PRO A 53 6.59 14.50 0.65
C PRO A 53 5.49 13.96 -0.25
N VAL A 54 5.83 13.02 -1.15
CA VAL A 54 4.88 12.48 -2.13
C VAL A 54 4.25 11.16 -1.69
N ALA A 55 4.59 10.64 -0.50
CA ALA A 55 4.15 9.31 -0.08
C ALA A 55 2.63 9.16 -0.07
N LEU A 56 1.91 10.11 0.50
CA LEU A 56 0.45 10.05 0.57
C LEU A 56 -0.17 10.09 -0.82
N GLN A 57 0.38 10.90 -1.72
CA GLN A 57 -0.09 10.97 -3.11
C GLN A 57 0.15 9.66 -3.83
N CYS A 58 1.27 8.98 -3.53
CA CYS A 58 1.58 7.68 -4.09
C CYS A 58 0.57 6.63 -3.64
N ILE A 59 0.25 6.60 -2.35
CA ILE A 59 -0.74 5.67 -1.81
C ILE A 59 -2.10 5.90 -2.46
N GLU A 60 -2.51 7.15 -2.59
CA GLU A 60 -3.77 7.50 -3.22
C GLU A 60 -3.82 7.05 -4.67
N ALA A 61 -2.76 7.29 -5.43
CA ALA A 61 -2.68 6.90 -6.84
C ALA A 61 -2.78 5.38 -6.98
N ILE A 62 -2.08 4.63 -6.14
CA ILE A 62 -2.13 3.16 -6.17
C ILE A 62 -3.54 2.67 -5.85
N ALA A 63 -4.18 3.24 -4.84
CA ALA A 63 -5.52 2.83 -4.44
C ALA A 63 -6.54 3.06 -5.54
N LYS A 64 -6.37 4.13 -6.33
CA LYS A 64 -7.30 4.46 -7.41
C LYS A 64 -7.06 3.66 -8.69
N GLU A 65 -5.79 3.45 -9.04
CA GLU A 65 -5.44 2.94 -10.36
C GLU A 65 -5.02 1.47 -10.37
N VAL A 66 -4.69 0.91 -9.20
CA VAL A 66 -4.29 -0.50 -9.09
C VAL A 66 -5.13 -1.16 -8.01
N PRO A 67 -6.41 -1.45 -8.31
CA PRO A 67 -7.32 -1.99 -7.28
C PRO A 67 -6.92 -3.37 -6.76
N GLU A 68 -6.08 -4.11 -7.48
CA GLU A 68 -5.58 -5.41 -7.04
C GLU A 68 -4.52 -5.29 -5.95
N ALA A 69 -3.90 -4.11 -5.81
CA ALA A 69 -2.89 -3.87 -4.79
C ALA A 69 -3.53 -3.33 -3.52
N VAL A 70 -2.97 -3.73 -2.38
CA VAL A 70 -3.36 -3.18 -1.09
C VAL A 70 -2.17 -2.38 -0.58
N ALA A 71 -2.30 -1.04 -0.62
CA ALA A 71 -1.24 -0.14 -0.20
C ALA A 71 -1.53 0.40 1.19
N GLY A 72 -0.58 0.23 2.10
CA GLY A 72 -0.65 0.76 3.44
C GLY A 72 0.43 1.80 3.68
N ALA A 73 0.24 2.63 4.69
CA ALA A 73 1.21 3.64 5.07
C ALA A 73 2.13 3.12 6.17
N GLY A 74 3.44 3.30 5.95
CA GLY A 74 4.45 3.01 6.98
C GLY A 74 5.01 4.30 7.56
N THR A 75 5.67 4.19 8.71
CA THR A 75 6.31 5.33 9.38
C THR A 75 5.29 6.42 9.75
N ILE A 76 4.17 6.01 10.34
CA ILE A 76 3.17 6.94 10.87
C ILE A 76 3.69 7.44 12.21
N ARG A 77 3.88 8.76 12.32
CA ARG A 77 4.50 9.38 13.50
C ARG A 77 3.56 10.24 14.33
N SER A 78 2.33 10.45 13.85
CA SER A 78 1.38 11.30 14.56
C SER A 78 -0.05 10.92 14.20
N ALA A 79 -1.01 11.41 14.97
CA ALA A 79 -2.42 11.23 14.65
C ALA A 79 -2.79 11.89 13.32
N ALA A 80 -2.14 13.01 12.99
CA ALA A 80 -2.37 13.69 11.72
C ALA A 80 -1.91 12.83 10.55
N ASP A 81 -0.75 12.15 10.68
CA ASP A 81 -0.27 11.23 9.65
C ASP A 81 -1.25 10.08 9.45
N ALA A 82 -1.74 9.50 10.54
CA ALA A 82 -2.69 8.39 10.47
C ALA A 82 -3.99 8.84 9.80
N GLN A 83 -4.49 10.01 10.15
CA GLN A 83 -5.72 10.56 9.58
C GLN A 83 -5.55 10.82 8.08
N ALA A 84 -4.42 11.39 7.68
CA ALA A 84 -4.15 11.70 6.29
C ALA A 84 -3.98 10.44 5.42
N ALA A 85 -3.57 9.32 6.02
CA ALA A 85 -3.38 8.06 5.30
C ALA A 85 -4.67 7.27 5.08
N LEU A 86 -5.80 7.72 5.62
CA LEU A 86 -7.09 7.06 5.44
C LEU A 86 -7.72 7.48 4.11
N PHE A 87 -8.00 6.50 3.26
CA PHE A 87 -8.63 6.74 1.96
C PHE A 87 -9.86 5.88 1.78
#